data_dde4a81fe28e149fa4e0e0e410adfaaf
#
_entry.id   dde4a81fe28e149fa4e0e0e410adfaaf
#
_cell.length_a   1.000
_cell.length_b   1.000
_cell.length_c   1.000
_cell.angle_alpha   90.00
_cell.angle_beta   90.00
_cell.angle_gamma   90.00
#
_symmetry.space_group_name_H-M   'P 1'
#
loop_
_entity.id
_entity.type
_entity.pdbx_description
1 polymer ?
#
loop_
_entity_poly.entity_id
_entity_poly.type
_entity_poly.pdbx_seq_one_letter_code
_entity_poly.pdbx_strand_id
1 'polypeptide(L)'
;EEIKSDETHFDFSNEGTNYLATDRGTLVHNLLSYFNFKEDDPQELIQSLYNNQMFDEEGLKVLNNYLPHINDFINSETYQLIKEADTVYQEKQFRYKDENGLIINGIFDLVFIKDNKVYVLDYKTDRVSKDNSDETLKDLHRTQLSYYSKVLKEVFHTDVQGIIYYLHINKAIYL
;
A
#
# COMPACT_ATOMS: atom_id res chain seq x y z
N GLU A 1 12.64 -19.51 -13.54
CA GLU A 1 11.45 -19.78 -12.71
C GLU A 1 10.95 -18.44 -12.22
N GLU A 2 9.75 -18.05 -12.68
CA GLU A 2 9.06 -16.88 -12.17
C GLU A 2 8.68 -17.17 -10.72
N ILE A 3 9.18 -16.37 -9.79
CA ILE A 3 8.64 -16.35 -8.43
C ILE A 3 7.24 -15.73 -8.55
N LYS A 4 6.24 -16.59 -8.66
CA LYS A 4 4.85 -16.17 -8.47
C LYS A 4 4.75 -15.65 -7.04
N SER A 5 4.32 -14.40 -6.89
CA SER A 5 3.85 -13.91 -5.61
C SER A 5 2.80 -14.90 -5.11
N ASP A 6 3.02 -15.53 -3.97
CA ASP A 6 1.99 -16.28 -3.27
C ASP A 6 0.93 -15.28 -2.78
N GLU A 7 0.06 -14.89 -3.71
CA GLU A 7 -1.23 -14.33 -3.36
C GLU A 7 -2.05 -15.51 -2.83
N THR A 8 -2.04 -15.67 -1.51
CA THR A 8 -2.98 -16.58 -0.85
C THR A 8 -4.38 -16.04 -1.10
N HIS A 9 -5.07 -16.66 -2.05
CA HIS A 9 -6.48 -16.43 -2.31
C HIS A 9 -7.30 -16.84 -1.10
N PHE A 10 -7.61 -15.89 -0.22
CA PHE A 10 -8.71 -16.05 0.72
C PHE A 10 -9.97 -15.54 0.06
N ASP A 11 -10.85 -16.48 -0.31
CA ASP A 11 -12.18 -16.20 -0.83
C ASP A 11 -13.04 -15.56 0.26
N PHE A 12 -13.34 -14.27 0.12
CA PHE A 12 -14.26 -13.53 0.98
C PHE A 12 -15.51 -13.11 0.22
N SER A 13 -16.24 -14.08 -0.32
CA SER A 13 -17.58 -13.88 -0.86
C SER A 13 -18.57 -13.61 0.28
N ASN A 14 -18.75 -12.36 0.70
CA ASN A 14 -19.96 -11.98 1.43
C ASN A 14 -20.13 -10.46 1.64
N GLU A 15 -20.04 -9.68 0.61
CA GLU A 15 -20.61 -8.32 0.60
C GLU A 15 -21.05 -8.01 -0.83
N GLY A 16 -22.20 -8.50 -1.28
CA GLY A 16 -23.06 -8.00 -2.35
C GLY A 16 -22.49 -7.32 -3.61
N THR A 17 -21.18 -7.38 -3.83
CA THR A 17 -20.49 -6.86 -5.00
C THR A 17 -19.82 -8.01 -5.76
N ASN A 18 -19.90 -7.98 -7.09
CA ASN A 18 -19.25 -8.98 -7.95
C ASN A 18 -17.71 -8.81 -8.03
N TYR A 19 -17.15 -7.82 -7.32
CA TYR A 19 -15.71 -7.60 -7.28
C TYR A 19 -15.03 -8.65 -6.40
N LEU A 20 -14.04 -9.34 -6.98
CA LEU A 20 -13.14 -10.23 -6.26
C LEU A 20 -12.27 -9.41 -5.28
N ALA A 21 -11.74 -10.06 -4.24
CA ALA A 21 -10.87 -9.41 -3.26
C ALA A 21 -9.65 -8.73 -3.93
N THR A 22 -9.08 -9.37 -4.94
CA THR A 22 -7.98 -8.83 -5.75
C THR A 22 -8.36 -7.54 -6.48
N ASP A 23 -9.57 -7.49 -7.05
CA ASP A 23 -10.05 -6.30 -7.78
C ASP A 23 -10.30 -5.13 -6.82
N ARG A 24 -10.83 -5.41 -5.62
CA ARG A 24 -10.97 -4.41 -4.55
C ARG A 24 -9.62 -3.85 -4.12
N GLY A 25 -8.64 -4.74 -3.89
CA GLY A 25 -7.28 -4.34 -3.57
C GLY A 25 -6.71 -3.40 -4.61
N THR A 26 -6.81 -3.77 -5.88
CA THR A 26 -6.35 -2.97 -7.02
C THR A 26 -7.03 -1.59 -7.06
N LEU A 27 -8.36 -1.52 -6.85
CA LEU A 27 -9.09 -0.25 -6.82
C LEU A 27 -8.59 0.68 -5.69
N VAL A 28 -8.37 0.12 -4.50
CA VAL A 28 -7.89 0.89 -3.34
C VAL A 28 -6.45 1.38 -3.57
N HIS A 29 -5.55 0.52 -4.07
CA HIS A 29 -4.19 0.91 -4.42
C HIS A 29 -4.18 2.00 -5.50
N ASN A 30 -5.00 1.86 -6.55
CA ASN A 30 -5.14 2.88 -7.57
C ASN A 30 -5.64 4.20 -7.00
N LEU A 31 -6.63 4.19 -6.11
CA LEU A 31 -7.10 5.39 -5.43
C LEU A 31 -5.96 6.07 -4.67
N LEU A 32 -5.23 5.31 -3.84
CA LEU A 32 -4.13 5.84 -3.02
C LEU A 32 -2.96 6.38 -3.87
N SER A 33 -2.74 5.84 -5.07
CA SER A 33 -1.71 6.33 -5.98
C SER A 33 -1.97 7.75 -6.52
N TYR A 34 -3.23 8.19 -6.49
CA TYR A 34 -3.62 9.54 -6.88
C TYR A 34 -3.66 10.54 -5.72
N PHE A 35 -3.39 10.09 -4.49
CA PHE A 35 -3.43 10.99 -3.32
C PHE A 35 -2.38 12.10 -3.40
N ASN A 36 -2.83 13.33 -3.17
CA ASN A 36 -1.96 14.43 -2.76
C ASN A 36 -2.02 14.53 -1.23
N PHE A 37 -1.07 13.95 -0.53
CA PHE A 37 -1.04 13.86 0.93
C PHE A 37 -1.13 15.20 1.68
N LYS A 38 -1.16 16.33 1.00
CA LYS A 38 -1.25 17.68 1.60
C LYS A 38 -2.66 18.25 1.55
N GLU A 39 -3.47 17.88 0.57
CA GLU A 39 -4.68 18.62 0.19
C GLU A 39 -5.92 17.74 -0.06
N ASP A 40 -5.79 16.41 -0.15
CA ASP A 40 -6.90 15.59 -0.64
C ASP A 40 -8.01 15.32 0.38
N ASP A 41 -9.24 15.48 -0.09
CA ASP A 41 -10.42 14.86 0.46
C ASP A 41 -10.69 13.53 -0.27
N PRO A 42 -10.69 12.37 0.41
CA PRO A 42 -10.87 11.07 -0.24
C PRO A 42 -12.19 10.95 -0.99
N GLN A 43 -13.27 11.55 -0.49
CA GLN A 43 -14.57 11.48 -1.12
C GLN A 43 -14.61 12.29 -2.42
N GLU A 44 -14.02 13.48 -2.41
CA GLU A 44 -13.90 14.32 -3.61
C GLU A 44 -13.01 13.63 -4.66
N LEU A 45 -11.91 13.01 -4.22
CA LEU A 45 -11.02 12.27 -5.11
C LEU A 45 -11.73 11.07 -5.76
N ILE A 46 -12.46 10.26 -5.01
CA ILE A 46 -13.27 9.14 -5.55
C ILE A 46 -14.25 9.66 -6.59
N GLN A 47 -14.98 10.74 -6.30
CA GLN A 47 -15.95 11.30 -7.23
C GLN A 47 -15.28 11.85 -8.50
N SER A 48 -14.14 12.51 -8.35
CA SER A 48 -13.37 13.04 -9.48
C SER A 48 -12.88 11.91 -10.41
N LEU A 49 -12.33 10.83 -9.85
CA LEU A 49 -11.86 9.68 -10.62
C LEU A 49 -13.03 8.97 -11.32
N TYR A 50 -14.19 8.84 -10.68
CA TYR A 50 -15.39 8.30 -11.29
C TYR A 50 -15.87 9.16 -12.47
N ASN A 51 -15.93 10.49 -12.31
CA ASN A 51 -16.31 11.41 -13.37
C ASN A 51 -15.34 11.35 -14.57
N ASN A 52 -14.08 11.02 -14.34
CA ASN A 52 -13.07 10.79 -15.35
C ASN A 52 -13.06 9.34 -15.91
N GLN A 53 -14.06 8.53 -15.59
CA GLN A 53 -14.26 7.17 -16.09
C GLN A 53 -13.10 6.21 -15.76
N MET A 54 -12.41 6.42 -14.63
CA MET A 54 -11.32 5.55 -14.18
C MET A 54 -11.83 4.21 -13.66
N PHE A 55 -13.11 4.11 -13.31
CA PHE A 55 -13.81 2.88 -12.89
C PHE A 55 -15.33 3.07 -13.09
N ASP A 56 -16.07 1.97 -13.05
CA ASP A 56 -17.52 1.92 -13.24
C ASP A 56 -18.32 2.18 -11.95
N GLU A 57 -19.67 2.08 -12.03
CA GLU A 57 -20.54 2.26 -10.87
C GLU A 57 -20.30 1.24 -9.75
N GLU A 58 -19.88 0.03 -10.11
CA GLU A 58 -19.58 -1.01 -9.12
C GLU A 58 -18.29 -0.67 -8.37
N GLY A 59 -17.26 -0.22 -9.09
CA GLY A 59 -16.04 0.32 -8.50
C GLY A 59 -16.30 1.51 -7.58
N LEU A 60 -17.23 2.41 -7.95
CA LEU A 60 -17.66 3.51 -7.10
C LEU A 60 -18.27 3.02 -5.79
N LYS A 61 -19.14 2.00 -5.84
CA LYS A 61 -19.72 1.40 -4.62
C LYS A 61 -18.65 0.75 -3.74
N VAL A 62 -17.71 0.02 -4.35
CA VAL A 62 -16.59 -0.60 -3.62
C VAL A 62 -15.78 0.45 -2.88
N LEU A 63 -15.37 1.53 -3.56
CA LEU A 63 -14.56 2.59 -2.95
C LEU A 63 -15.33 3.37 -1.88
N ASN A 64 -16.62 3.65 -2.10
CA ASN A 64 -17.45 4.31 -1.08
C ASN A 64 -17.61 3.42 0.17
N ASN A 65 -17.74 2.10 0.01
CA ASN A 65 -17.78 1.17 1.14
C ASN A 65 -16.44 1.08 1.87
N TYR A 66 -15.34 1.33 1.18
CA TYR A 66 -14.00 1.32 1.74
C TYR A 66 -13.58 2.67 2.35
N LEU A 67 -14.33 3.73 2.08
CA LEU A 67 -14.06 5.11 2.52
C LEU A 67 -13.82 5.25 4.03
N PRO A 68 -14.53 4.54 4.95
CA PRO A 68 -14.21 4.59 6.37
C PRO A 68 -12.76 4.19 6.69
N HIS A 69 -12.23 3.15 6.03
CA HIS A 69 -10.85 2.71 6.21
C HIS A 69 -9.84 3.73 5.67
N ILE A 70 -10.16 4.38 4.55
CA ILE A 70 -9.34 5.48 4.01
C ILE A 70 -9.35 6.67 4.98
N ASN A 71 -10.51 7.02 5.54
CA ASN A 71 -10.63 8.09 6.54
C ASN A 71 -9.83 7.77 7.81
N ASP A 72 -9.85 6.53 8.27
CA ASP A 72 -9.02 6.10 9.40
C ASP A 72 -7.52 6.27 9.09
N PHE A 73 -7.10 5.90 7.88
CA PHE A 73 -5.72 6.10 7.44
C PHE A 73 -5.30 7.56 7.41
N ILE A 74 -6.09 8.46 6.82
CA ILE A 74 -5.73 9.88 6.74
C ILE A 74 -5.71 10.58 8.11
N ASN A 75 -6.34 10.00 9.11
CA ASN A 75 -6.30 10.47 10.50
C ASN A 75 -5.23 9.76 11.34
N SER A 76 -4.42 8.87 10.74
CA SER A 76 -3.39 8.12 11.45
C SER A 76 -2.08 8.91 11.63
N GLU A 77 -1.28 8.49 12.61
CA GLU A 77 0.07 9.01 12.80
C GLU A 77 0.97 8.73 11.57
N THR A 78 0.76 7.59 10.90
CA THR A 78 1.50 7.24 9.68
C THR A 78 1.22 8.22 8.56
N TYR A 79 -0.04 8.61 8.35
CA TYR A 79 -0.40 9.61 7.36
C TYR A 79 0.21 10.98 7.69
N GLN A 80 0.20 11.38 8.96
CA GLN A 80 0.83 12.62 9.39
C GLN A 80 2.35 12.61 9.09
N LEU A 81 3.00 11.47 9.30
CA LEU A 81 4.42 11.31 8.96
C LEU A 81 4.68 11.50 7.45
N ILE A 82 3.80 10.96 6.59
CA ILE A 82 3.87 11.15 5.13
C ILE A 82 3.63 12.62 4.76
N LYS A 83 2.63 13.24 5.36
CA LYS A 83 2.27 14.65 5.13
C LYS A 83 3.41 15.61 5.43
N GLU A 84 4.22 15.29 6.43
CA GLU A 84 5.39 16.07 6.86
C GLU A 84 6.68 15.70 6.10
N ALA A 85 6.62 14.75 5.16
CA ALA A 85 7.80 14.32 4.43
C ALA A 85 8.34 15.41 3.50
N ASP A 86 9.67 15.45 3.36
CA ASP A 86 10.38 16.34 2.46
C ASP A 86 10.13 15.96 0.99
N THR A 87 10.03 14.65 0.73
CA THR A 87 9.82 14.09 -0.61
C THR A 87 8.96 12.82 -0.52
N VAL A 88 8.04 12.68 -1.47
CA VAL A 88 7.14 11.52 -1.59
C VAL A 88 7.18 10.99 -3.02
N TYR A 89 7.39 9.70 -3.17
CA TYR A 89 7.30 8.96 -4.44
C TYR A 89 6.22 7.90 -4.33
N GLN A 90 5.24 7.92 -5.25
CA GLN A 90 4.15 6.96 -5.33
C GLN A 90 4.34 6.06 -6.54
N GLU A 91 3.92 4.80 -6.43
CA GLU A 91 3.96 3.79 -7.52
C GLU A 91 5.31 3.76 -8.25
N LYS A 92 6.40 3.81 -7.49
CA LYS A 92 7.74 3.88 -8.04
C LYS A 92 8.21 2.52 -8.50
N GLN A 93 8.30 2.33 -9.80
CA GLN A 93 8.87 1.11 -10.39
C GLN A 93 10.36 0.98 -10.09
N PHE A 94 10.80 -0.24 -9.83
CA PHE A 94 12.20 -0.57 -9.68
C PHE A 94 12.57 -1.85 -10.43
N ARG A 95 13.85 -1.96 -10.75
CA ARG A 95 14.48 -3.17 -11.24
C ARG A 95 15.79 -3.36 -10.49
N TYR A 96 15.91 -4.48 -9.83
CA TYR A 96 17.07 -4.83 -9.03
C TYR A 96 17.67 -6.15 -9.52
N LYS A 97 19.00 -6.22 -9.58
CA LYS A 97 19.73 -7.46 -9.86
C LYS A 97 20.47 -7.85 -8.61
N ASP A 98 20.14 -9.01 -8.06
CA ASP A 98 20.80 -9.50 -6.86
C ASP A 98 22.23 -10.05 -7.15
N GLU A 99 22.92 -10.41 -6.09
CA GLU A 99 24.30 -10.94 -6.14
C GLU A 99 24.41 -12.24 -6.98
N ASN A 100 23.32 -13.00 -7.09
CA ASN A 100 23.23 -14.23 -7.87
C ASN A 100 22.85 -13.99 -9.33
N GLY A 101 22.64 -12.74 -9.72
CA GLY A 101 22.23 -12.34 -11.05
C GLY A 101 20.72 -12.43 -11.29
N LEU A 102 19.90 -12.74 -10.27
CA LEU A 102 18.46 -12.73 -10.37
C LEU A 102 17.95 -11.30 -10.52
N ILE A 103 17.08 -11.09 -11.52
CA ILE A 103 16.45 -9.79 -11.76
C ILE A 103 15.09 -9.77 -11.06
N ILE A 104 14.92 -8.83 -10.16
CA ILE A 104 13.67 -8.56 -9.43
C ILE A 104 13.10 -7.25 -9.95
N ASN A 105 11.88 -7.29 -10.44
CA ASN A 105 11.11 -6.10 -10.79
C ASN A 105 9.98 -5.94 -9.79
N GLY A 106 9.66 -4.71 -9.44
CA GLY A 106 8.56 -4.43 -8.53
C GLY A 106 8.12 -2.98 -8.60
N ILE A 107 7.12 -2.67 -7.79
CA ILE A 107 6.58 -1.33 -7.62
C ILE A 107 6.52 -1.08 -6.12
N PHE A 108 7.08 0.04 -5.66
CA PHE A 108 6.84 0.54 -4.31
C PHE A 108 5.52 1.30 -4.30
N ASP A 109 4.60 0.98 -3.42
CA ASP A 109 3.37 1.75 -3.24
C ASP A 109 3.71 3.19 -2.85
N LEU A 110 4.57 3.34 -1.84
CA LEU A 110 5.00 4.64 -1.36
C LEU A 110 6.44 4.58 -0.84
N VAL A 111 7.27 5.53 -1.27
CA VAL A 111 8.58 5.83 -0.69
C VAL A 111 8.56 7.29 -0.26
N PHE A 112 8.92 7.57 0.97
CA PHE A 112 9.02 8.96 1.41
C PHE A 112 10.27 9.21 2.27
N ILE A 113 10.74 10.44 2.24
CA ILE A 113 11.94 10.89 2.94
C ILE A 113 11.53 11.97 3.93
N LYS A 114 11.89 11.79 5.17
CA LYS A 114 11.70 12.77 6.24
C LYS A 114 12.94 12.81 7.11
N ASP A 115 13.49 14.02 7.34
CA ASP A 115 14.67 14.24 8.16
C ASP A 115 15.86 13.33 7.76
N ASN A 116 16.12 13.19 6.47
CA ASN A 116 17.12 12.31 5.86
C ASN A 116 16.91 10.79 6.11
N LYS A 117 15.80 10.39 6.65
CA LYS A 117 15.43 8.98 6.82
C LYS A 117 14.48 8.54 5.71
N VAL A 118 14.78 7.40 5.11
CA VAL A 118 13.98 6.82 4.03
C VAL A 118 12.99 5.82 4.61
N TYR A 119 11.75 5.91 4.17
CA TYR A 119 10.66 5.00 4.51
C TYR A 119 10.10 4.36 3.25
N VAL A 120 9.80 3.07 3.31
CA VAL A 120 8.98 2.39 2.32
C VAL A 120 7.70 1.90 2.97
N LEU A 121 6.57 2.23 2.39
CA LEU A 121 5.27 1.82 2.89
C LEU A 121 4.56 1.01 1.81
N ASP A 122 3.97 -0.11 2.24
CA ASP A 122 3.16 -1.00 1.45
C ASP A 122 1.77 -1.07 2.07
N TYR A 123 0.74 -0.76 1.29
CA TYR A 123 -0.65 -0.84 1.72
C TYR A 123 -1.16 -2.27 1.62
N LYS A 124 -1.87 -2.72 2.64
CA LYS A 124 -2.55 -4.01 2.63
C LYS A 124 -4.05 -3.83 2.85
N THR A 125 -4.82 -4.39 1.93
CA THR A 125 -6.29 -4.41 1.96
C THR A 125 -6.84 -5.72 2.51
N ASP A 126 -5.96 -6.63 2.92
CA ASP A 126 -6.32 -7.93 3.48
C ASP A 126 -7.16 -7.76 4.75
N ARG A 127 -8.17 -8.60 4.89
CA ARG A 127 -8.96 -8.70 6.11
C ARG A 127 -8.21 -9.55 7.13
N VAL A 128 -7.40 -8.90 7.95
CA VAL A 128 -6.71 -9.52 9.07
C VAL A 128 -7.43 -9.20 10.38
N SER A 129 -7.28 -10.07 11.40
CA SER A 129 -7.84 -9.80 12.71
C SER A 129 -7.03 -8.74 13.44
N LYS A 130 -7.74 -7.84 14.16
CA LYS A 130 -7.11 -6.91 15.11
C LYS A 130 -6.38 -7.64 16.25
N ASP A 131 -6.78 -8.88 16.53
CA ASP A 131 -6.19 -9.71 17.59
C ASP A 131 -4.89 -10.39 17.15
N ASN A 132 -4.55 -10.35 15.84
CA ASN A 132 -3.26 -10.85 15.38
C ASN A 132 -2.12 -10.04 16.00
N SER A 133 -1.12 -10.76 16.52
CA SER A 133 0.09 -10.12 17.03
C SER A 133 0.85 -9.39 15.94
N ASP A 134 1.60 -8.37 16.31
CA ASP A 134 2.48 -7.65 15.37
C ASP A 134 3.45 -8.58 14.67
N GLU A 135 3.98 -9.58 15.37
CA GLU A 135 4.90 -10.56 14.82
C GLU A 135 4.23 -11.42 13.73
N THR A 136 3.00 -11.88 13.96
CA THR A 136 2.22 -12.60 12.93
C THR A 136 1.99 -11.74 11.69
N LEU A 137 1.63 -10.47 11.88
CA LEU A 137 1.39 -9.54 10.78
C LEU A 137 2.67 -9.20 10.00
N LYS A 138 3.81 -9.09 10.69
CA LYS A 138 5.13 -8.91 10.06
C LYS A 138 5.51 -10.09 9.19
N ASP A 139 5.28 -11.31 9.66
CA ASP A 139 5.69 -12.52 8.96
C ASP A 139 4.97 -12.71 7.62
N LEU A 140 3.72 -12.25 7.51
CA LEU A 140 2.93 -12.36 6.29
C LEU A 140 3.59 -11.70 5.06
N HIS A 141 4.30 -10.59 5.26
CA HIS A 141 4.86 -9.80 4.15
C HIS A 141 6.36 -9.49 4.30
N ARG A 142 7.03 -10.14 5.24
CA ARG A 142 8.45 -9.90 5.58
C ARG A 142 9.38 -10.01 4.36
N THR A 143 9.17 -11.01 3.51
CA THR A 143 10.01 -11.24 2.34
C THR A 143 9.92 -10.09 1.35
N GLN A 144 8.73 -9.62 1.00
CA GLN A 144 8.50 -8.50 0.08
C GLN A 144 9.21 -7.24 0.56
N LEU A 145 8.98 -6.86 1.82
CA LEU A 145 9.57 -5.63 2.37
C LEU A 145 11.09 -5.74 2.59
N SER A 146 11.60 -6.95 2.84
CA SER A 146 13.04 -7.16 2.88
C SER A 146 13.71 -6.85 1.54
N TYR A 147 13.09 -7.25 0.42
CA TYR A 147 13.59 -6.90 -0.91
C TYR A 147 13.48 -5.41 -1.18
N TYR A 148 12.36 -4.79 -0.84
CA TYR A 148 12.18 -3.34 -1.00
C TYR A 148 13.24 -2.56 -0.23
N SER A 149 13.49 -2.93 1.02
CA SER A 149 14.49 -2.28 1.85
C SER A 149 15.92 -2.43 1.28
N LYS A 150 16.27 -3.61 0.73
CA LYS A 150 17.57 -3.81 0.07
C LYS A 150 17.74 -2.89 -1.13
N VAL A 151 16.75 -2.86 -2.04
CA VAL A 151 16.79 -2.00 -3.23
C VAL A 151 16.94 -0.54 -2.84
N LEU A 152 16.14 -0.06 -1.88
CA LEU A 152 16.18 1.33 -1.45
C LEU A 152 17.49 1.67 -0.75
N LYS A 153 18.05 0.76 0.05
CA LYS A 153 19.35 0.96 0.69
C LYS A 153 20.46 1.14 -0.33
N GLU A 154 20.43 0.39 -1.44
CA GLU A 154 21.42 0.58 -2.52
C GLU A 154 21.21 1.88 -3.29
N VAL A 155 19.97 2.30 -3.50
CA VAL A 155 19.65 3.54 -4.22
C VAL A 155 19.98 4.77 -3.39
N PHE A 156 19.61 4.77 -2.11
CA PHE A 156 19.76 5.95 -1.23
C PHE A 156 20.99 5.92 -0.34
N HIS A 157 21.72 4.80 -0.30
CA HIS A 157 22.92 4.59 0.53
C HIS A 157 22.70 4.90 2.02
N THR A 158 21.49 4.62 2.52
CA THR A 158 21.10 4.83 3.91
C THR A 158 20.19 3.70 4.39
N ASP A 159 20.00 3.62 5.70
CA ASP A 159 19.04 2.67 6.26
C ASP A 159 17.61 3.07 5.92
N VAL A 160 16.78 2.06 5.67
CA VAL A 160 15.40 2.22 5.25
C VAL A 160 14.48 1.59 6.29
N GLN A 161 13.45 2.33 6.68
CA GLN A 161 12.39 1.83 7.55
C GLN A 161 11.24 1.28 6.69
N GLY A 162 10.97 -0.01 6.79
CA GLY A 162 9.80 -0.63 6.18
C GLY A 162 8.54 -0.42 7.04
N ILE A 163 7.41 -0.18 6.39
CA ILE A 163 6.10 -0.05 7.02
C ILE A 163 5.09 -0.85 6.21
N ILE A 164 4.39 -1.79 6.85
CA ILE A 164 3.17 -2.38 6.31
C ILE A 164 1.99 -1.66 6.94
N TYR A 165 1.09 -1.13 6.12
CA TYR A 165 -0.11 -0.49 6.62
C TYR A 165 -1.36 -1.31 6.27
N TYR A 166 -1.94 -1.95 7.28
CA TYR A 166 -3.18 -2.69 7.15
C TYR A 166 -4.38 -1.74 7.25
N LEU A 167 -4.93 -1.37 6.09
CA LEU A 167 -6.03 -0.40 6.01
C LEU A 167 -7.28 -0.88 6.75
N HIS A 168 -7.61 -2.17 6.65
CA HIS A 168 -8.81 -2.73 7.25
C HIS A 168 -8.86 -2.61 8.79
N ILE A 169 -7.72 -2.68 9.46
CA ILE A 169 -7.62 -2.60 10.91
C ILE A 169 -6.97 -1.30 11.41
N ASN A 170 -6.66 -0.39 10.49
CA ASN A 170 -5.99 0.88 10.75
C ASN A 170 -4.71 0.71 11.58
N LYS A 171 -3.80 -0.12 11.09
CA LYS A 171 -2.60 -0.50 11.84
C LYS A 171 -1.33 -0.45 11.00
N ALA A 172 -0.34 0.30 11.47
CA ALA A 172 1.00 0.30 10.91
C ALA A 172 1.89 -0.71 11.63
N ILE A 173 2.63 -1.51 10.89
CA ILE A 173 3.63 -2.44 11.39
C ILE A 173 4.99 -1.99 10.87
N TYR A 174 5.90 -1.68 11.78
CA TYR A 174 7.27 -1.28 11.48
C TYR A 174 8.19 -2.51 11.48
N LEU A 175 9.05 -2.63 10.48
CA LEU A 175 9.96 -3.75 10.29
C LEU A 175 11.37 -3.43 10.75
#